data_3a03357108c20239ec782ddd837d3592
#
_entry.id   3a03357108c20239ec782ddd837d3592
#
_cell.length_a   1.000
_cell.length_b   1.000
_cell.length_c   1.000
_cell.angle_alpha   90.00
_cell.angle_beta   90.00
_cell.angle_gamma   90.00
#
_symmetry.space_group_name_H-M   'P 1'
#
loop_
_entity.id
_entity.type
_entity.pdbx_description
1 polymer ?
#
loop_
_entity_poly.entity_id
_entity_poly.type
_entity_poly.pdbx_seq_one_letter_code
_entity_poly.pdbx_strand_id
1 'polypeptide(L)'
;MSKFSFSRLNSTKDTGFGDNFSGRFINKDGYPNIKKKGINILNRYSWYHTMLNLKRWQFIGLLVGSYVVVNFIFALIYYSIGIEHLTGIDKSNFQNEFTDVFFFSSQTFTTVGYGRIAPVGFLASLVATFEAFLGLLAFAIATGLFYGRFSRPRAFLQFSDVALISPHKDKTGLMFRMAPFKNTSLTDASITVLTSFEVTENGQTKSSFYNLKLEVTKITSLILNWTIVHYIDEESPFYGLNADDLKNTDIEIIVHVKAFDSIFSSDVVQRTSYTSDEIIYGAKFEKMYAPDETNRFTVLNLDLINSNFPAPLPNIS
;
A
#
# COMPACT_ATOMS: atom_id res chain seq x y z
N MET A 1 -1.45 -31.21 22.52
CA MET A 1 -0.82 -32.22 21.61
C MET A 1 -1.60 -32.21 20.33
N SER A 2 -1.06 -31.65 19.27
CA SER A 2 -1.73 -31.60 17.96
C SER A 2 -1.92 -33.01 17.42
N LYS A 3 -3.20 -33.39 17.21
CA LYS A 3 -3.59 -34.70 16.64
C LYS A 3 -3.40 -34.77 15.11
N PHE A 4 -2.82 -33.74 14.50
CA PHE A 4 -2.78 -33.59 13.05
C PHE A 4 -1.43 -34.03 12.49
N SER A 5 -1.45 -35.09 11.68
CA SER A 5 -0.32 -35.54 10.91
C SER A 5 -0.35 -34.89 9.52
N PHE A 6 0.34 -33.77 9.37
CA PHE A 6 0.59 -33.13 8.07
C PHE A 6 1.57 -33.93 7.18
N SER A 7 1.94 -35.14 7.59
CA SER A 7 2.91 -35.98 6.90
C SER A 7 2.54 -36.39 5.45
N ARG A 8 1.28 -36.18 5.06
CA ARG A 8 0.79 -36.48 3.69
C ARG A 8 0.88 -35.29 2.74
N LEU A 9 1.12 -34.08 3.24
CA LEU A 9 1.15 -32.84 2.44
C LEU A 9 2.59 -32.41 2.19
N ASN A 10 2.93 -32.19 0.94
CA ASN A 10 4.21 -31.60 0.58
C ASN A 10 4.23 -30.12 0.95
N SER A 11 5.00 -29.75 1.99
CA SER A 11 5.23 -28.36 2.31
C SER A 11 5.99 -27.67 1.17
N THR A 12 5.55 -26.47 0.80
CA THR A 12 6.21 -25.67 -0.23
C THR A 12 7.40 -24.94 0.37
N LYS A 13 8.60 -25.16 -0.15
CA LYS A 13 9.83 -24.46 0.27
C LYS A 13 10.07 -23.15 -0.50
N ASP A 14 9.35 -22.94 -1.58
CA ASP A 14 9.53 -21.80 -2.51
C ASP A 14 8.69 -20.58 -2.11
N THR A 15 8.65 -20.27 -0.82
CA THR A 15 7.83 -19.16 -0.31
C THR A 15 8.62 -17.89 -0.04
N GLY A 16 9.95 -18.00 0.07
CA GLY A 16 10.81 -16.90 0.54
C GLY A 16 10.65 -16.57 2.02
N PHE A 17 9.84 -17.35 2.76
CA PHE A 17 9.66 -17.25 4.21
C PHE A 17 10.51 -18.29 4.92
N GLY A 18 11.11 -17.91 6.08
CA GLY A 18 11.90 -18.85 6.88
C GLY A 18 11.02 -19.70 7.79
N ASP A 19 11.49 -20.90 8.15
CA ASP A 19 10.77 -21.89 8.96
C ASP A 19 10.58 -21.47 10.45
N ASN A 20 11.29 -20.44 10.91
CA ASN A 20 11.34 -20.01 12.30
C ASN A 20 10.61 -18.68 12.50
N PHE A 21 9.36 -18.61 12.16
CA PHE A 21 8.54 -17.43 12.37
C PHE A 21 7.31 -17.80 13.20
N SER A 22 6.89 -16.91 14.11
CA SER A 22 5.62 -17.00 14.79
C SER A 22 4.85 -15.69 14.63
N GLY A 23 3.53 -15.77 14.51
CA GLY A 23 2.63 -14.64 14.34
C GLY A 23 2.37 -14.30 12.85
N ARG A 24 1.80 -13.12 12.61
CA ARG A 24 1.37 -12.68 11.27
C ARG A 24 2.53 -12.19 10.41
N PHE A 25 2.73 -12.79 9.23
CA PHE A 25 3.78 -12.41 8.26
C PHE A 25 3.42 -11.17 7.44
N ILE A 26 2.18 -11.14 6.95
CA ILE A 26 1.65 -10.08 6.10
C ILE A 26 0.50 -9.40 6.83
N ASN A 27 0.55 -8.11 6.98
CA ASN A 27 -0.56 -7.34 7.55
C ASN A 27 -1.76 -7.29 6.58
N LYS A 28 -2.94 -6.93 7.06
CA LYS A 28 -4.15 -6.73 6.24
C LYS A 28 -3.94 -5.77 5.07
N ASP A 29 -3.10 -4.76 5.25
CA ASP A 29 -2.73 -3.79 4.22
C ASP A 29 -1.72 -4.31 3.20
N GLY A 30 -1.27 -5.58 3.33
CA GLY A 30 -0.35 -6.25 2.43
C GLY A 30 1.13 -5.97 2.68
N TYR A 31 1.47 -5.19 3.71
CA TYR A 31 2.87 -4.95 4.09
C TYR A 31 3.40 -6.07 4.97
N PRO A 32 4.67 -6.49 4.75
CA PRO A 32 5.28 -7.52 5.59
C PRO A 32 5.53 -7.01 7.02
N ASN A 33 5.20 -7.83 8.01
CA ASN A 33 5.41 -7.55 9.43
C ASN A 33 6.83 -7.91 9.87
N ILE A 34 7.84 -7.28 9.27
CA ILE A 34 9.26 -7.59 9.50
C ILE A 34 10.01 -6.36 10.01
N LYS A 35 10.71 -6.51 11.13
CA LYS A 35 11.64 -5.49 11.65
C LYS A 35 13.06 -5.83 11.24
N LYS A 36 13.68 -5.00 10.40
CA LYS A 36 15.09 -5.16 9.99
C LYS A 36 16.01 -4.54 11.02
N LYS A 37 16.99 -5.30 11.54
CA LYS A 37 18.07 -4.83 12.42
C LYS A 37 19.42 -4.91 11.69
N GLY A 38 20.43 -4.19 12.18
CA GLY A 38 21.80 -4.28 11.63
C GLY A 38 22.07 -3.38 10.43
N ILE A 39 21.18 -2.47 10.09
CA ILE A 39 21.37 -1.50 9.00
C ILE A 39 21.53 -0.10 9.58
N ASN A 40 22.56 0.61 9.14
CA ASN A 40 22.81 2.00 9.54
C ASN A 40 21.62 2.89 9.12
N ILE A 41 21.23 3.85 9.97
CA ILE A 41 20.04 4.69 9.77
C ILE A 41 20.08 5.39 8.41
N LEU A 42 21.25 5.87 7.97
CA LEU A 42 21.44 6.54 6.67
C LEU A 42 21.17 5.61 5.48
N ASN A 43 21.53 4.34 5.59
CA ASN A 43 21.32 3.34 4.53
C ASN A 43 19.91 2.72 4.56
N ARG A 44 19.16 2.93 5.64
CA ARG A 44 17.81 2.42 5.81
C ARG A 44 16.77 3.21 5.01
N TYR A 45 17.02 4.51 4.83
CA TYR A 45 16.07 5.42 4.18
C TYR A 45 16.58 5.81 2.78
N SER A 46 15.90 5.35 1.75
CA SER A 46 16.03 5.94 0.43
C SER A 46 15.19 7.23 0.39
N TRP A 47 15.83 8.38 0.22
CA TRP A 47 15.17 9.69 0.12
C TRP A 47 14.00 9.66 -0.88
N TYR A 48 14.25 9.15 -2.08
CA TYR A 48 13.25 9.05 -3.13
C TYR A 48 12.06 8.19 -2.71
N HIS A 49 12.32 6.97 -2.18
CA HIS A 49 11.26 6.07 -1.68
C HIS A 49 10.46 6.68 -0.54
N THR A 50 11.12 7.38 0.39
CA THR A 50 10.46 8.05 1.51
C THR A 50 9.53 9.14 1.02
N MET A 51 10.00 10.01 0.11
CA MET A 51 9.20 11.10 -0.47
C MET A 51 7.95 10.58 -1.20
N LEU A 52 8.11 9.49 -1.95
CA LEU A 52 7.01 8.88 -2.68
C LEU A 52 5.96 8.20 -1.78
N ASN A 53 6.32 7.79 -0.56
CA ASN A 53 5.43 7.08 0.38
C ASN A 53 4.83 7.97 1.48
N LEU A 54 5.21 9.24 1.57
CA LEU A 54 4.61 10.19 2.50
C LEU A 54 3.10 10.30 2.29
N LYS A 55 2.32 10.57 3.35
CA LYS A 55 0.91 10.93 3.21
C LYS A 55 0.79 12.22 2.38
N ARG A 56 -0.33 12.40 1.66
CA ARG A 56 -0.53 13.55 0.74
C ARG A 56 -0.20 14.89 1.39
N TRP A 57 -0.74 15.15 2.56
CA TRP A 57 -0.53 16.42 3.28
C TRP A 57 0.89 16.59 3.82
N GLN A 58 1.56 15.49 4.22
CA GLN A 58 2.96 15.54 4.64
C GLN A 58 3.90 15.88 3.48
N PHE A 59 3.61 15.33 2.30
CA PHE A 59 4.38 15.62 1.08
C PHE A 59 4.23 17.10 0.67
N ILE A 60 3.00 17.62 0.63
CA ILE A 60 2.72 19.03 0.31
C ILE A 60 3.36 19.93 1.37
N GLY A 61 3.18 19.62 2.66
CA GLY A 61 3.76 20.37 3.76
C GLY A 61 5.29 20.40 3.71
N LEU A 62 5.94 19.31 3.30
CA LEU A 62 7.38 19.26 3.11
C LEU A 62 7.85 20.18 1.96
N LEU A 63 7.16 20.16 0.81
CA LEU A 63 7.49 21.02 -0.32
C LEU A 63 7.33 22.50 0.02
N VAL A 64 6.20 22.88 0.62
CA VAL A 64 5.94 24.26 1.04
C VAL A 64 6.91 24.69 2.14
N GLY A 65 7.13 23.83 3.14
CA GLY A 65 8.07 24.10 4.22
C GLY A 65 9.51 24.28 3.72
N SER A 66 9.98 23.41 2.81
CA SER A 66 11.31 23.54 2.21
C SER A 66 11.44 24.84 1.40
N TYR A 67 10.40 25.20 0.64
CA TYR A 67 10.35 26.46 -0.08
C TYR A 67 10.50 27.67 0.86
N VAL A 68 9.72 27.72 1.94
CA VAL A 68 9.81 28.83 2.91
C VAL A 68 11.17 28.89 3.58
N VAL A 69 11.74 27.74 3.99
CA VAL A 69 13.05 27.67 4.63
C VAL A 69 14.18 28.15 3.70
N VAL A 70 14.17 27.71 2.45
CA VAL A 70 15.18 28.12 1.46
C VAL A 70 15.15 29.61 1.22
N ASN A 71 13.95 30.18 0.98
CA ASN A 71 13.81 31.63 0.76
C ASN A 71 14.17 32.44 2.01
N PHE A 72 13.89 31.91 3.20
CA PHE A 72 14.33 32.54 4.45
C PHE A 72 15.86 32.57 4.57
N ILE A 73 16.54 31.48 4.19
CA ILE A 73 18.00 31.41 4.17
C ILE A 73 18.57 32.43 3.18
N PHE A 74 18.05 32.51 1.96
CA PHE A 74 18.50 33.49 0.97
C PHE A 74 18.23 34.93 1.41
N ALA A 75 17.08 35.19 2.04
CA ALA A 75 16.77 36.48 2.62
C ALA A 75 17.82 36.90 3.67
N LEU A 76 18.23 35.97 4.55
CA LEU A 76 19.32 36.21 5.51
C LEU A 76 20.68 36.48 4.80
N ILE A 77 20.98 35.75 3.72
CA ILE A 77 22.20 35.96 2.94
C ILE A 77 22.22 37.39 2.34
N TYR A 78 21.12 37.82 1.69
CA TYR A 78 21.02 39.17 1.15
C TYR A 78 21.12 40.23 2.24
N TYR A 79 20.47 39.99 3.38
CA TYR A 79 20.54 40.88 4.52
C TYR A 79 21.98 41.02 5.06
N SER A 80 22.75 39.91 5.05
CA SER A 80 24.15 39.89 5.48
C SER A 80 25.11 40.56 4.48
N ILE A 81 24.79 40.57 3.17
CA ILE A 81 25.55 41.27 2.14
C ILE A 81 25.36 42.79 2.26
N GLY A 82 24.17 43.21 2.72
CA GLY A 82 23.77 44.58 2.88
C GLY A 82 22.60 44.94 1.94
N ILE A 83 21.56 45.52 2.52
CA ILE A 83 20.34 45.88 1.80
C ILE A 83 20.56 47.03 0.79
N GLU A 84 21.69 47.77 0.89
CA GLU A 84 22.13 48.77 -0.08
C GLU A 84 22.46 48.15 -1.45
N HIS A 85 22.76 46.85 -1.49
CA HIS A 85 22.97 46.08 -2.72
C HIS A 85 21.70 45.56 -3.37
N LEU A 86 20.53 45.98 -2.86
CA LEU A 86 19.22 45.71 -3.44
C LEU A 86 18.49 47.04 -3.68
N THR A 87 18.05 47.29 -4.91
CA THR A 87 17.21 48.45 -5.24
C THR A 87 15.72 48.16 -4.99
N GLY A 88 14.94 49.19 -4.72
CA GLY A 88 13.47 49.09 -4.59
C GLY A 88 12.96 48.56 -3.23
N ILE A 89 13.83 48.48 -2.22
CA ILE A 89 13.45 48.09 -0.85
C ILE A 89 12.86 49.28 -0.09
N ASP A 90 11.77 49.04 0.65
CA ASP A 90 11.21 50.01 1.60
C ASP A 90 12.03 49.99 2.91
N LYS A 91 12.81 51.06 3.11
CA LYS A 91 13.68 51.24 4.27
C LYS A 91 13.00 51.96 5.46
N SER A 92 11.67 51.98 5.52
CA SER A 92 10.94 52.67 6.57
C SER A 92 11.12 52.04 7.95
N ASN A 93 11.21 50.74 8.04
CA ASN A 93 11.45 49.97 9.26
C ASN A 93 12.02 48.56 8.93
N PHE A 94 12.66 47.91 9.92
CA PHE A 94 13.23 46.57 9.77
C PHE A 94 12.26 45.53 9.27
N GLN A 95 10.98 45.58 9.69
CA GLN A 95 9.99 44.59 9.31
C GLN A 95 9.66 44.68 7.81
N ASN A 96 9.58 45.88 7.25
CA ASN A 96 9.35 46.09 5.83
C ASN A 96 10.57 45.70 5.01
N GLU A 97 11.77 46.06 5.47
CA GLU A 97 13.04 45.68 4.83
C GLU A 97 13.16 44.16 4.71
N PHE A 98 12.97 43.41 5.82
CA PHE A 98 13.10 41.97 5.80
C PHE A 98 12.00 41.31 4.95
N THR A 99 10.78 41.82 5.00
CA THR A 99 9.64 41.33 4.18
C THR A 99 9.93 41.53 2.70
N ASP A 100 10.43 42.67 2.31
CA ASP A 100 10.79 42.96 0.92
C ASP A 100 11.94 42.05 0.43
N VAL A 101 12.97 41.84 1.25
CA VAL A 101 14.07 40.91 0.93
C VAL A 101 13.59 39.48 0.82
N PHE A 102 12.71 39.03 1.71
CA PHE A 102 12.13 37.69 1.65
C PHE A 102 11.28 37.49 0.38
N PHE A 103 10.46 38.45 0.01
CA PHE A 103 9.67 38.35 -1.22
C PHE A 103 10.53 38.49 -2.47
N PHE A 104 11.63 39.25 -2.43
CA PHE A 104 12.59 39.29 -3.51
C PHE A 104 13.23 37.91 -3.72
N SER A 105 13.70 37.24 -2.65
CA SER A 105 14.21 35.88 -2.69
C SER A 105 13.14 34.93 -3.29
N SER A 106 11.92 35.00 -2.77
CA SER A 106 10.81 34.17 -3.25
C SER A 106 10.54 34.34 -4.76
N GLN A 107 10.58 35.55 -5.27
CA GLN A 107 10.39 35.86 -6.70
C GLN A 107 11.60 35.45 -7.56
N THR A 108 12.79 35.53 -7.02
CA THR A 108 14.04 35.10 -7.67
C THR A 108 14.09 33.57 -7.75
N PHE A 109 13.82 32.89 -6.64
CA PHE A 109 13.78 31.43 -6.57
C PHE A 109 12.74 30.80 -7.50
N THR A 110 11.56 31.43 -7.61
CA THR A 110 10.51 30.98 -8.52
C THR A 110 10.69 31.48 -9.96
N THR A 111 11.74 32.22 -10.23
CA THR A 111 12.05 32.83 -11.55
C THR A 111 10.96 33.77 -12.08
N VAL A 112 10.11 34.33 -11.21
CA VAL A 112 9.05 35.29 -11.58
C VAL A 112 9.66 36.66 -11.90
N GLY A 113 10.49 37.23 -10.99
CA GLY A 113 11.26 38.43 -11.20
C GLY A 113 10.46 39.65 -11.65
N TYR A 114 9.52 40.14 -10.85
CA TYR A 114 8.71 41.34 -11.21
C TYR A 114 9.51 42.61 -11.46
N GLY A 115 10.79 42.65 -11.02
CA GLY A 115 11.71 43.78 -11.29
C GLY A 115 11.55 44.99 -10.37
N ARG A 116 10.64 44.93 -9.37
CA ARG A 116 10.52 45.98 -8.35
C ARG A 116 11.80 46.09 -7.50
N ILE A 117 12.30 44.91 -7.08
CA ILE A 117 13.56 44.78 -6.35
C ILE A 117 14.55 44.08 -7.26
N ALA A 118 15.76 44.62 -7.35
CA ALA A 118 16.83 44.10 -8.20
C ALA A 118 18.18 44.12 -7.48
N PRO A 119 19.07 43.13 -7.70
CA PRO A 119 20.39 43.08 -7.10
C PRO A 119 21.33 44.05 -7.80
N VAL A 120 22.17 44.74 -7.03
CA VAL A 120 23.18 45.66 -7.52
C VAL A 120 24.56 45.24 -6.98
N GLY A 121 25.56 45.28 -7.84
CA GLY A 121 26.91 44.87 -7.52
C GLY A 121 27.12 43.35 -7.71
N PHE A 122 28.41 42.95 -7.66
CA PHE A 122 28.80 41.60 -8.03
C PHE A 122 28.26 40.52 -7.09
N LEU A 123 28.40 40.71 -5.77
CA LEU A 123 27.99 39.69 -4.78
C LEU A 123 26.49 39.42 -4.78
N ALA A 124 25.67 40.47 -4.74
CA ALA A 124 24.20 40.31 -4.76
C ALA A 124 23.72 39.66 -6.06
N SER A 125 24.32 40.07 -7.20
CA SER A 125 24.00 39.48 -8.51
C SER A 125 24.44 38.01 -8.63
N LEU A 126 25.58 37.65 -8.06
CA LEU A 126 26.07 36.27 -8.02
C LEU A 126 25.15 35.39 -7.20
N VAL A 127 24.73 35.83 -5.99
CA VAL A 127 23.81 35.11 -5.13
C VAL A 127 22.46 34.96 -5.81
N ALA A 128 21.90 36.01 -6.43
CA ALA A 128 20.64 35.95 -7.15
C ALA A 128 20.66 34.98 -8.32
N THR A 129 21.76 34.93 -9.06
CA THR A 129 21.96 33.96 -10.16
C THR A 129 22.00 32.53 -9.64
N PHE A 130 22.72 32.30 -8.53
CA PHE A 130 22.79 30.97 -7.91
C PHE A 130 21.44 30.56 -7.32
N GLU A 131 20.72 31.48 -6.68
CA GLU A 131 19.36 31.24 -6.16
C GLU A 131 18.41 30.87 -7.27
N ALA A 132 18.36 31.61 -8.38
CA ALA A 132 17.54 31.32 -9.53
C ALA A 132 17.84 29.93 -10.12
N PHE A 133 19.12 29.56 -10.21
CA PHE A 133 19.54 28.24 -10.67
C PHE A 133 19.06 27.14 -9.71
N LEU A 134 19.20 27.32 -8.40
CA LEU A 134 18.66 26.36 -7.40
C LEU A 134 17.14 26.27 -7.45
N GLY A 135 16.45 27.38 -7.69
CA GLY A 135 15.00 27.40 -7.88
C GLY A 135 14.56 26.56 -9.06
N LEU A 136 15.24 26.68 -10.20
CA LEU A 136 14.97 25.84 -11.38
C LEU A 136 15.20 24.35 -11.11
N LEU A 137 16.28 23.99 -10.42
CA LEU A 137 16.55 22.62 -10.02
C LEU A 137 15.50 22.09 -9.04
N ALA A 138 15.10 22.89 -8.06
CA ALA A 138 14.05 22.52 -7.09
C ALA A 138 12.70 22.27 -7.77
N PHE A 139 12.34 23.11 -8.75
CA PHE A 139 11.14 22.93 -9.55
C PHE A 139 11.18 21.62 -10.36
N ALA A 140 12.33 21.32 -11.00
CA ALA A 140 12.51 20.07 -11.74
C ALA A 140 12.40 18.84 -10.84
N ILE A 141 13.02 18.87 -9.65
CA ILE A 141 12.94 17.79 -8.64
C ILE A 141 11.50 17.63 -8.14
N ALA A 142 10.83 18.73 -7.79
CA ALA A 142 9.43 18.70 -7.33
C ALA A 142 8.52 18.08 -8.40
N THR A 143 8.66 18.50 -9.66
CA THR A 143 7.89 17.94 -10.79
C THR A 143 8.15 16.45 -10.96
N GLY A 144 9.40 16.01 -10.88
CA GLY A 144 9.78 14.60 -10.94
C GLY A 144 9.18 13.77 -9.78
N LEU A 145 9.15 14.34 -8.57
CA LEU A 145 8.52 13.70 -7.41
C LEU A 145 6.99 13.62 -7.56
N PHE A 146 6.34 14.67 -8.05
CA PHE A 146 4.91 14.64 -8.36
C PHE A 146 4.61 13.55 -9.41
N TYR A 147 5.32 13.55 -10.53
CA TYR A 147 5.16 12.54 -11.56
C TYR A 147 5.33 11.13 -11.01
N GLY A 148 6.46 10.86 -10.32
CA GLY A 148 6.74 9.55 -9.73
C GLY A 148 5.71 9.09 -8.69
N ARG A 149 5.00 10.03 -8.06
CA ARG A 149 3.94 9.73 -7.10
C ARG A 149 2.60 9.40 -7.79
N PHE A 150 2.22 10.17 -8.81
CA PHE A 150 0.96 9.98 -9.53
C PHE A 150 1.01 8.83 -10.53
N SER A 151 2.18 8.50 -11.04
CA SER A 151 2.38 7.41 -12.02
C SER A 151 2.48 6.02 -11.38
N ARG A 152 2.29 5.89 -10.06
CA ARG A 152 2.30 4.58 -9.39
C ARG A 152 0.95 3.89 -9.49
N PRO A 153 0.85 2.81 -10.29
CA PRO A 153 -0.36 2.04 -10.37
C PRO A 153 -0.60 1.29 -9.05
N ARG A 154 -1.87 1.13 -8.69
CA ARG A 154 -2.32 0.33 -7.54
C ARG A 154 -3.52 -0.48 -7.96
N ALA A 155 -3.65 -1.69 -7.45
CA ALA A 155 -4.77 -2.56 -7.79
C ALA A 155 -6.13 -2.04 -7.28
N PHE A 156 -6.15 -1.21 -6.22
CA PHE A 156 -7.36 -0.69 -5.59
C PHE A 156 -8.42 -1.76 -5.32
N LEU A 157 -7.96 -2.92 -4.81
CA LEU A 157 -8.83 -4.02 -4.40
C LEU A 157 -9.17 -3.89 -2.92
N GLN A 158 -10.44 -4.08 -2.60
CA GLN A 158 -10.93 -4.29 -1.24
C GLN A 158 -11.13 -5.79 -1.04
N PHE A 159 -10.58 -6.34 0.03
CA PHE A 159 -10.79 -7.72 0.44
C PHE A 159 -11.83 -7.78 1.56
N SER A 160 -12.52 -8.93 1.70
CA SER A 160 -13.31 -9.19 2.90
C SER A 160 -12.39 -9.20 4.13
N ASP A 161 -12.90 -8.72 5.27
CA ASP A 161 -12.15 -8.73 6.53
C ASP A 161 -12.00 -10.14 7.10
N VAL A 162 -12.89 -11.03 6.70
CA VAL A 162 -12.95 -12.42 7.14
C VAL A 162 -12.87 -13.40 5.98
N ALA A 163 -12.33 -14.59 6.26
CA ALA A 163 -12.47 -15.78 5.43
C ALA A 163 -13.52 -16.69 6.04
N LEU A 164 -14.23 -17.45 5.23
CA LEU A 164 -15.32 -18.33 5.67
C LEU A 164 -15.01 -19.80 5.35
N ILE A 165 -15.27 -20.70 6.28
CA ILE A 165 -15.47 -22.10 5.97
C ILE A 165 -16.94 -22.27 5.62
N SER A 166 -17.23 -22.50 4.36
CA SER A 166 -18.56 -22.34 3.75
C SER A 166 -18.98 -23.59 2.97
N PRO A 167 -20.28 -23.92 2.94
CA PRO A 167 -20.77 -24.90 1.98
C PRO A 167 -20.66 -24.34 0.55
N HIS A 168 -20.08 -25.10 -0.35
CA HIS A 168 -19.96 -24.77 -1.77
C HIS A 168 -20.24 -25.98 -2.64
N LYS A 169 -21.33 -25.92 -3.42
CA LYS A 169 -21.85 -27.08 -4.12
C LYS A 169 -22.07 -28.21 -3.10
N ASP A 170 -21.53 -29.40 -3.35
CA ASP A 170 -21.66 -30.56 -2.47
C ASP A 170 -20.47 -30.72 -1.50
N LYS A 171 -19.60 -29.72 -1.42
CA LYS A 171 -18.34 -29.75 -0.64
C LYS A 171 -18.25 -28.57 0.34
N THR A 172 -17.28 -28.67 1.22
CA THR A 172 -16.86 -27.54 2.07
C THR A 172 -15.70 -26.81 1.41
N GLY A 173 -15.67 -25.49 1.49
CA GLY A 173 -14.59 -24.67 0.97
C GLY A 173 -14.19 -23.55 1.91
N LEU A 174 -12.90 -23.23 1.89
CA LEU A 174 -12.39 -21.98 2.44
C LEU A 174 -12.60 -20.88 1.40
N MET A 175 -13.28 -19.80 1.80
CA MET A 175 -13.67 -18.74 0.90
C MET A 175 -13.31 -17.38 1.48
N PHE A 176 -12.87 -16.49 0.64
CA PHE A 176 -12.83 -15.05 0.87
C PHE A 176 -13.13 -14.34 -0.44
N ARG A 177 -13.36 -13.04 -0.38
CA ARG A 177 -13.70 -12.31 -1.60
C ARG A 177 -12.98 -10.98 -1.68
N MET A 178 -12.86 -10.50 -2.92
CA MET A 178 -12.31 -9.20 -3.23
C MET A 178 -13.12 -8.51 -4.32
N ALA A 179 -13.07 -7.19 -4.34
CA ALA A 179 -13.71 -6.37 -5.37
C ALA A 179 -12.88 -5.11 -5.64
N PRO A 180 -12.84 -4.59 -6.86
CA PRO A 180 -12.28 -3.28 -7.13
C PRO A 180 -13.19 -2.21 -6.52
N PHE A 181 -12.59 -1.24 -5.78
CA PHE A 181 -13.34 -0.16 -5.16
C PHE A 181 -13.20 1.19 -5.88
N LYS A 182 -12.43 1.22 -6.95
CA LYS A 182 -12.31 2.37 -7.86
C LYS A 182 -12.64 1.96 -9.28
N ASN A 183 -12.94 2.94 -10.11
CA ASN A 183 -13.14 2.75 -11.54
C ASN A 183 -11.79 2.40 -12.21
N THR A 184 -11.32 1.17 -11.98
CA THR A 184 -10.11 0.61 -12.58
C THR A 184 -10.50 -0.49 -13.56
N SER A 185 -9.74 -0.63 -14.64
CA SER A 185 -9.89 -1.74 -15.58
C SER A 185 -8.78 -2.76 -15.32
N LEU A 186 -9.08 -3.71 -14.43
CA LEU A 186 -8.16 -4.79 -14.09
C LEU A 186 -8.46 -6.02 -14.95
N THR A 187 -7.46 -6.42 -15.74
CA THR A 187 -7.53 -7.61 -16.59
C THR A 187 -6.46 -8.63 -16.18
N ASP A 188 -6.59 -9.85 -16.67
CA ASP A 188 -5.64 -10.93 -16.41
C ASP A 188 -5.32 -11.10 -14.91
N ALA A 189 -6.34 -10.95 -14.06
CA ALA A 189 -6.16 -11.08 -12.62
C ALA A 189 -5.85 -12.54 -12.26
N SER A 190 -4.72 -12.75 -11.61
CA SER A 190 -4.25 -14.04 -11.09
C SER A 190 -4.06 -13.97 -9.59
N ILE A 191 -4.31 -15.09 -8.92
CA ILE A 191 -4.23 -15.19 -7.48
C ILE A 191 -3.44 -16.44 -7.05
N THR A 192 -2.61 -16.26 -6.05
CA THR A 192 -1.93 -17.35 -5.34
C THR A 192 -2.25 -17.23 -3.85
N VAL A 193 -2.60 -18.33 -3.23
CA VAL A 193 -2.92 -18.39 -1.80
C VAL A 193 -2.05 -19.43 -1.14
N LEU A 194 -1.32 -18.98 -0.12
CA LEU A 194 -0.51 -19.81 0.75
C LEU A 194 -1.16 -19.86 2.12
N THR A 195 -1.05 -20.98 2.81
CA THR A 195 -1.36 -21.03 4.24
C THR A 195 -0.13 -21.47 5.01
N SER A 196 0.09 -20.87 6.17
CA SER A 196 1.07 -21.34 7.15
C SER A 196 0.36 -21.98 8.34
N PHE A 197 0.95 -23.04 8.83
CA PHE A 197 0.55 -23.69 10.09
C PHE A 197 1.75 -23.76 11.01
N GLU A 198 1.55 -23.41 12.27
CA GLU A 198 2.55 -23.60 13.29
C GLU A 198 2.50 -25.05 13.76
N VAL A 199 3.57 -25.80 13.53
CA VAL A 199 3.70 -27.23 13.88
C VAL A 199 4.83 -27.37 14.89
N THR A 200 4.55 -28.00 16.04
CA THR A 200 5.58 -28.31 17.03
C THR A 200 6.09 -29.74 16.79
N GLU A 201 7.30 -29.86 16.25
CA GLU A 201 8.03 -31.11 16.07
C GLU A 201 9.26 -31.16 16.99
N ASN A 202 9.41 -32.24 17.74
CA ASN A 202 10.56 -32.45 18.64
C ASN A 202 10.83 -31.29 19.63
N GLY A 203 9.78 -30.61 20.11
CA GLY A 203 9.88 -29.48 21.02
C GLY A 203 10.32 -28.15 20.38
N GLN A 204 10.46 -28.11 19.06
CA GLN A 204 10.68 -26.91 18.27
C GLN A 204 9.43 -26.57 17.48
N THR A 205 8.97 -25.32 17.61
CA THR A 205 7.87 -24.81 16.83
C THR A 205 8.38 -24.30 15.49
N LYS A 206 7.82 -24.79 14.38
CA LYS A 206 8.18 -24.41 13.01
C LYS A 206 6.94 -24.08 12.23
N SER A 207 7.04 -23.09 11.36
CA SER A 207 5.98 -22.74 10.41
C SER A 207 6.15 -23.58 9.14
N SER A 208 5.11 -24.32 8.77
CA SER A 208 5.05 -25.07 7.52
C SER A 208 4.09 -24.38 6.55
N PHE A 209 4.52 -24.18 5.31
CA PHE A 209 3.76 -23.49 4.28
C PHE A 209 3.18 -24.45 3.27
N TYR A 210 1.92 -24.21 2.89
CA TYR A 210 1.19 -25.01 1.91
C TYR A 210 0.54 -24.12 0.87
N ASN A 211 0.69 -24.49 -0.41
CA ASN A 211 -0.03 -23.82 -1.50
C ASN A 211 -1.47 -24.35 -1.54
N LEU A 212 -2.45 -23.45 -1.50
CA LEU A 212 -3.85 -23.83 -1.60
C LEU A 212 -4.27 -23.96 -3.06
N LYS A 213 -4.80 -25.12 -3.42
CA LYS A 213 -5.36 -25.39 -4.74
C LYS A 213 -6.72 -24.70 -4.87
N LEU A 214 -6.81 -23.69 -5.70
CA LEU A 214 -8.01 -22.89 -5.89
C LEU A 214 -8.88 -23.45 -7.02
N GLU A 215 -10.20 -23.24 -6.92
CA GLU A 215 -11.15 -23.60 -8.00
C GLU A 215 -10.83 -22.80 -9.28
N VAL A 216 -10.53 -21.51 -9.13
CA VAL A 216 -10.13 -20.61 -10.22
C VAL A 216 -8.95 -19.79 -9.75
N THR A 217 -7.85 -19.86 -10.50
CA THR A 217 -6.60 -19.13 -10.18
C THR A 217 -6.40 -17.88 -11.03
N LYS A 218 -7.16 -17.74 -12.13
CA LYS A 218 -7.04 -16.63 -13.07
C LYS A 218 -8.40 -16.29 -13.67
N ILE A 219 -8.69 -15.00 -13.80
CA ILE A 219 -9.87 -14.47 -14.52
C ILE A 219 -9.44 -13.40 -15.51
N THR A 220 -10.14 -13.30 -16.63
CA THR A 220 -9.80 -12.36 -17.70
C THR A 220 -10.08 -10.92 -17.31
N SER A 221 -11.13 -10.65 -16.54
CA SER A 221 -11.50 -9.28 -16.14
C SER A 221 -12.11 -9.27 -14.75
N LEU A 222 -11.63 -8.37 -13.90
CA LEU A 222 -12.11 -8.18 -12.53
C LEU A 222 -12.93 -6.88 -12.47
N ILE A 223 -14.20 -6.97 -12.84
CA ILE A 223 -15.15 -5.84 -12.89
C ILE A 223 -16.05 -5.84 -11.65
N LEU A 224 -16.52 -7.04 -11.27
CA LEU A 224 -17.36 -7.25 -10.09
C LEU A 224 -16.51 -7.83 -8.95
N ASN A 225 -17.15 -8.41 -7.96
CA ASN A 225 -16.43 -9.16 -6.94
C ASN A 225 -15.96 -10.53 -7.45
N TRP A 226 -14.84 -10.98 -6.96
CA TRP A 226 -14.34 -12.34 -7.13
C TRP A 226 -14.28 -13.03 -5.79
N THR A 227 -15.06 -14.11 -5.64
CA THR A 227 -15.00 -15.01 -4.49
C THR A 227 -14.01 -16.11 -4.81
N ILE A 228 -12.97 -16.19 -4.01
CA ILE A 228 -11.94 -17.22 -4.09
C ILE A 228 -12.39 -18.43 -3.31
N VAL A 229 -12.22 -19.60 -3.89
CA VAL A 229 -12.64 -20.88 -3.30
C VAL A 229 -11.48 -21.85 -3.32
N HIS A 230 -11.14 -22.38 -2.16
CA HIS A 230 -10.28 -23.55 -1.98
C HIS A 230 -11.14 -24.67 -1.41
N TYR A 231 -11.27 -25.79 -2.12
CA TYR A 231 -11.99 -26.95 -1.62
C TYR A 231 -11.23 -27.62 -0.49
N ILE A 232 -11.96 -27.95 0.59
CA ILE A 232 -11.41 -28.69 1.73
C ILE A 232 -11.67 -30.17 1.46
N ASP A 233 -10.74 -30.81 0.78
CA ASP A 233 -10.69 -32.24 0.50
C ASP A 233 -9.46 -32.88 1.18
N GLU A 234 -9.21 -34.16 0.93
CA GLU A 234 -8.11 -34.93 1.55
C GLU A 234 -6.70 -34.34 1.26
N GLU A 235 -6.56 -33.55 0.18
CA GLU A 235 -5.33 -32.85 -0.16
C GLU A 235 -5.24 -31.45 0.49
N SER A 236 -6.27 -31.03 1.19
CA SER A 236 -6.32 -29.71 1.84
C SER A 236 -5.66 -29.75 3.22
N PRO A 237 -4.82 -28.77 3.57
CA PRO A 237 -4.28 -28.64 4.92
C PRO A 237 -5.37 -28.34 5.98
N PHE A 238 -6.57 -27.93 5.56
CA PHE A 238 -7.73 -27.71 6.44
C PHE A 238 -8.60 -28.95 6.62
N TYR A 239 -8.28 -30.07 5.97
CA TYR A 239 -9.09 -31.28 6.04
C TYR A 239 -9.16 -31.87 7.46
N GLY A 240 -10.36 -32.10 7.93
CA GLY A 240 -10.61 -32.64 9.27
C GLY A 240 -10.51 -31.64 10.42
N LEU A 241 -10.19 -30.35 10.15
CA LEU A 241 -10.21 -29.31 11.16
C LEU A 241 -11.65 -28.85 11.45
N ASN A 242 -12.00 -28.82 12.73
CA ASN A 242 -13.26 -28.25 13.20
C ASN A 242 -13.07 -26.79 13.67
N ALA A 243 -14.13 -26.13 14.10
CA ALA A 243 -14.11 -24.73 14.54
C ALA A 243 -13.14 -24.47 15.72
N ASP A 244 -13.06 -25.42 16.66
CA ASP A 244 -12.17 -25.28 17.82
C ASP A 244 -10.71 -25.52 17.45
N ASP A 245 -10.44 -26.45 16.53
CA ASP A 245 -9.10 -26.69 16.01
C ASP A 245 -8.56 -25.46 15.29
N LEU A 246 -9.39 -24.79 14.47
CA LEU A 246 -9.01 -23.55 13.78
C LEU A 246 -8.67 -22.43 14.73
N LYS A 247 -9.44 -22.26 15.82
CA LYS A 247 -9.17 -21.22 16.83
C LYS A 247 -7.92 -21.46 17.65
N ASN A 248 -7.58 -22.74 17.88
CA ASN A 248 -6.46 -23.12 18.72
C ASN A 248 -5.15 -23.35 17.95
N THR A 249 -5.18 -23.21 16.64
CA THR A 249 -4.00 -23.37 15.77
C THR A 249 -3.59 -22.01 15.22
N ASP A 250 -2.30 -21.68 15.29
CA ASP A 250 -1.78 -20.47 14.64
C ASP A 250 -1.73 -20.72 13.13
N ILE A 251 -2.69 -20.10 12.44
CA ILE A 251 -2.88 -20.21 11.00
C ILE A 251 -2.82 -18.83 10.40
N GLU A 252 -2.05 -18.69 9.32
CA GLU A 252 -2.13 -17.50 8.48
C GLU A 252 -2.39 -17.92 7.02
N ILE A 253 -3.40 -17.31 6.39
CA ILE A 253 -3.70 -17.45 4.97
C ILE A 253 -3.17 -16.21 4.27
N ILE A 254 -2.14 -16.36 3.46
CA ILE A 254 -1.47 -15.28 2.74
C ILE A 254 -1.98 -15.25 1.31
N VAL A 255 -2.50 -14.10 0.91
CA VAL A 255 -3.09 -13.88 -0.40
C VAL A 255 -2.21 -12.95 -1.23
N HIS A 256 -1.88 -13.37 -2.45
CA HIS A 256 -1.15 -12.58 -3.43
C HIS A 256 -1.97 -12.48 -4.71
N VAL A 257 -2.36 -11.27 -5.07
CA VAL A 257 -3.11 -10.97 -6.30
C VAL A 257 -2.23 -10.15 -7.22
N LYS A 258 -2.15 -10.57 -8.48
CA LYS A 258 -1.50 -9.84 -9.56
C LYS A 258 -2.53 -9.62 -10.67
N ALA A 259 -2.64 -8.40 -11.19
CA ALA A 259 -3.51 -8.07 -12.31
C ALA A 259 -2.82 -7.05 -13.22
N PHE A 260 -3.27 -6.93 -14.44
CA PHE A 260 -2.83 -5.90 -15.37
C PHE A 260 -3.81 -4.72 -15.32
N ASP A 261 -3.29 -3.53 -15.07
CA ASP A 261 -4.06 -2.28 -15.12
C ASP A 261 -3.91 -1.66 -16.51
N SER A 262 -5.00 -1.63 -17.27
CA SER A 262 -5.00 -1.12 -18.65
C SER A 262 -4.81 0.40 -18.73
N ILE A 263 -5.14 1.16 -17.68
CA ILE A 263 -4.97 2.62 -17.62
C ILE A 263 -3.49 2.98 -17.54
N PHE A 264 -2.75 2.26 -16.69
CA PHE A 264 -1.31 2.47 -16.49
C PHE A 264 -0.44 1.55 -17.35
N SER A 265 -1.05 0.63 -18.12
CA SER A 265 -0.37 -0.37 -18.96
C SER A 265 0.73 -1.11 -18.17
N SER A 266 0.44 -1.52 -16.96
CA SER A 266 1.40 -2.18 -16.08
C SER A 266 0.76 -3.18 -15.13
N ASP A 267 1.57 -4.12 -14.68
CA ASP A 267 1.18 -5.07 -13.64
C ASP A 267 1.01 -4.36 -12.29
N VAL A 268 -0.08 -4.66 -11.61
CA VAL A 268 -0.35 -4.24 -10.24
C VAL A 268 -0.43 -5.45 -9.32
N VAL A 269 0.06 -5.28 -8.11
CA VAL A 269 0.08 -6.33 -7.09
C VAL A 269 -0.58 -5.83 -5.83
N GLN A 270 -1.42 -6.66 -5.22
CA GLN A 270 -1.95 -6.42 -3.89
C GLN A 270 -1.91 -7.71 -3.07
N ARG A 271 -1.64 -7.57 -1.78
CA ARG A 271 -1.55 -8.67 -0.81
C ARG A 271 -2.47 -8.40 0.35
N THR A 272 -2.90 -9.45 1.00
CA THR A 272 -3.56 -9.42 2.31
C THR A 272 -3.29 -10.75 3.01
N SER A 273 -3.69 -10.86 4.27
CA SER A 273 -3.70 -12.14 4.96
C SER A 273 -4.89 -12.27 5.88
N TYR A 274 -5.19 -13.51 6.28
CA TYR A 274 -6.19 -13.84 7.29
C TYR A 274 -5.53 -14.73 8.34
N THR A 275 -5.78 -14.43 9.60
CA THR A 275 -5.35 -15.24 10.75
C THR A 275 -6.50 -16.10 11.24
N SER A 276 -6.23 -17.05 12.14
CA SER A 276 -7.24 -17.98 12.66
C SER A 276 -8.47 -17.31 13.27
N ASP A 277 -8.32 -16.17 13.92
CA ASP A 277 -9.40 -15.35 14.50
C ASP A 277 -10.26 -14.62 13.44
N GLU A 278 -9.76 -14.51 12.21
CA GLU A 278 -10.48 -13.94 11.06
C GLU A 278 -11.17 -15.01 10.20
N ILE A 279 -11.19 -16.28 10.62
CA ILE A 279 -11.88 -17.38 9.94
C ILE A 279 -13.20 -17.70 10.64
N ILE A 280 -14.32 -17.56 9.94
CA ILE A 280 -15.64 -17.89 10.42
C ILE A 280 -16.04 -19.27 9.88
N TYR A 281 -16.43 -20.18 10.78
CA TYR A 281 -16.82 -21.55 10.45
C TYR A 281 -18.34 -21.67 10.28
N GLY A 282 -18.79 -22.31 9.20
CA GLY A 282 -20.23 -22.56 8.96
C GLY A 282 -21.01 -21.30 8.56
N ALA A 283 -20.44 -20.46 7.72
CA ALA A 283 -21.07 -19.25 7.20
C ALA A 283 -20.95 -19.16 5.68
N LYS A 284 -21.81 -18.38 5.05
CA LYS A 284 -21.84 -18.14 3.61
C LYS A 284 -21.96 -16.64 3.33
N PHE A 285 -21.20 -16.14 2.36
CA PHE A 285 -21.28 -14.74 1.93
C PHE A 285 -22.63 -14.43 1.26
N GLU A 286 -23.18 -13.26 1.57
CA GLU A 286 -24.31 -12.69 0.85
C GLU A 286 -23.88 -12.22 -0.55
N LYS A 287 -24.84 -12.17 -1.49
CA LYS A 287 -24.59 -11.69 -2.85
C LYS A 287 -24.39 -10.19 -2.85
N MET A 288 -23.26 -9.70 -3.40
CA MET A 288 -22.87 -8.29 -3.41
C MET A 288 -23.42 -7.49 -4.60
N TYR A 289 -23.95 -8.13 -5.61
CA TYR A 289 -24.40 -7.45 -6.82
C TYR A 289 -25.83 -7.86 -7.17
N ALA A 290 -26.57 -6.91 -7.70
CA ALA A 290 -27.93 -7.08 -8.21
C ALA A 290 -28.14 -6.18 -9.42
N PRO A 291 -29.12 -6.47 -10.31
CA PRO A 291 -29.56 -5.50 -11.31
C PRO A 291 -30.12 -4.28 -10.60
N ASP A 292 -29.99 -3.10 -11.23
CA ASP A 292 -30.66 -1.90 -10.79
C ASP A 292 -32.18 -1.97 -11.07
N GLU A 293 -32.93 -0.99 -10.58
CA GLU A 293 -34.41 -0.93 -10.72
C GLU A 293 -34.85 -0.95 -12.21
N THR A 294 -33.99 -0.50 -13.12
CA THR A 294 -34.27 -0.46 -14.56
C THR A 294 -33.78 -1.69 -15.31
N ASN A 295 -33.11 -2.62 -14.65
CA ASN A 295 -32.41 -3.79 -15.25
C ASN A 295 -31.39 -3.43 -16.37
N ARG A 296 -30.91 -2.19 -16.39
CA ARG A 296 -29.92 -1.73 -17.37
C ARG A 296 -28.49 -1.84 -16.87
N PHE A 297 -28.31 -1.81 -15.56
CA PHE A 297 -27.01 -1.81 -14.94
C PHE A 297 -26.94 -2.89 -13.85
N THR A 298 -25.73 -3.37 -13.59
CA THR A 298 -25.45 -4.20 -12.39
C THR A 298 -24.86 -3.30 -11.32
N VAL A 299 -25.50 -3.24 -10.18
CA VAL A 299 -25.03 -2.51 -9.00
C VAL A 299 -24.18 -3.44 -8.16
N LEU A 300 -22.91 -3.10 -7.94
CA LEU A 300 -22.03 -3.76 -6.99
C LEU A 300 -22.07 -2.98 -5.69
N ASN A 301 -22.58 -3.57 -4.62
CA ASN A 301 -22.61 -2.97 -3.29
C ASN A 301 -21.39 -3.41 -2.47
N LEU A 302 -20.42 -2.52 -2.32
CA LEU A 302 -19.18 -2.79 -1.57
C LEU A 302 -19.39 -2.89 -0.06
N ASP A 303 -20.47 -2.31 0.49
CA ASP A 303 -20.80 -2.42 1.92
C ASP A 303 -21.10 -3.86 2.32
N LEU A 304 -21.53 -4.68 1.35
CA LEU A 304 -21.81 -6.10 1.57
C LEU A 304 -20.57 -6.99 1.51
N ILE A 305 -19.35 -6.44 1.34
CA ILE A 305 -18.15 -7.27 1.18
C ILE A 305 -17.89 -8.21 2.35
N ASN A 306 -18.32 -7.83 3.54
CA ASN A 306 -18.19 -8.63 4.76
C ASN A 306 -19.48 -9.35 5.15
N SER A 307 -20.61 -9.04 4.48
CA SER A 307 -21.90 -9.61 4.83
C SER A 307 -21.94 -11.10 4.60
N ASN A 308 -22.31 -11.84 5.63
CA ASN A 308 -22.41 -13.28 5.64
C ASN A 308 -23.56 -13.72 6.56
N PHE A 309 -24.02 -14.93 6.37
CA PHE A 309 -25.06 -15.56 7.19
C PHE A 309 -24.66 -16.99 7.55
N PRO A 310 -25.14 -17.52 8.70
CA PRO A 310 -24.87 -18.89 9.09
C PRO A 310 -25.37 -19.88 8.05
N ALA A 311 -24.57 -20.87 7.69
CA ALA A 311 -24.89 -21.90 6.72
C ALA A 311 -24.28 -23.24 7.18
N PRO A 312 -25.11 -24.30 7.37
CA PRO A 312 -24.62 -25.61 7.82
C PRO A 312 -23.69 -26.20 6.76
N LEU A 313 -22.57 -26.74 7.21
CA LEU A 313 -21.66 -27.44 6.33
C LEU A 313 -22.19 -28.82 5.94
N PRO A 314 -21.90 -29.31 4.72
CA PRO A 314 -22.16 -30.70 4.38
C PRO A 314 -21.40 -31.60 5.37
N ASN A 315 -22.06 -32.70 5.79
CA ASN A 315 -21.37 -33.69 6.61
C ASN A 315 -20.19 -34.23 5.82
N ILE A 316 -18.97 -33.97 6.31
CA ILE A 316 -17.76 -34.60 5.81
C ILE A 316 -17.79 -36.02 6.38
N SER A 317 -18.36 -36.97 5.60
CA SER A 317 -18.34 -38.39 5.92
C SER A 317 -17.04 -39.00 5.48
#